data_60cd628f3f92c067022b0aebb3aa25cf
#
_entry.id   60cd628f3f92c067022b0aebb3aa25cf
#
_cell.length_a   1.000
_cell.length_b   1.000
_cell.length_c   1.000
_cell.angle_alpha   90.00
_cell.angle_beta   90.00
_cell.angle_gamma   90.00
#
_symmetry.space_group_name_H-M   'P 1'
#
loop_
_entity.id
_entity.type
_entity.pdbx_description
1 polymer ?
#
loop_
_entity_poly.entity_id
_entity_poly.type
_entity_poly.pdbx_seq_one_letter_code
_entity_poly.pdbx_strand_id
1 'polypeptide(L)'
;LGRNFLVTFHRQPLRPIQAVLERYARPGGVQVRGPDRFAHSLLDLLIEAYQPAMDSLHRELEAIEEGVLKDMAAKDLFPRVVALRKQFSALRQIVRPQREIANSLAEGKTKLIRSVMVPYLRDLAEDLVRIETQASAWAEQLILSFRVYLNKSSHEANEGIRVLTGITALTIPVLLISGWFGMNFE
;
A
#
# COMPACT_ATOMS: atom_id res chain seq x y z
N LEU A 1 20.56 -11.12 -20.74
CA LEU A 1 21.58 -11.99 -20.18
C LEU A 1 22.20 -12.82 -21.31
N GLY A 2 23.52 -12.83 -21.41
CA GLY A 2 24.29 -13.68 -22.33
C GLY A 2 25.24 -14.59 -21.56
N ARG A 3 26.04 -15.39 -22.29
CA ARG A 3 26.99 -16.32 -21.65
C ARG A 3 28.04 -15.60 -20.78
N ASN A 4 28.52 -14.41 -21.19
CA ASN A 4 29.60 -13.68 -20.54
C ASN A 4 29.27 -12.19 -20.34
N PHE A 5 28.02 -11.76 -20.57
CA PHE A 5 27.62 -10.37 -20.44
C PHE A 5 26.18 -10.25 -19.94
N LEU A 6 25.91 -9.11 -19.32
CA LEU A 6 24.58 -8.62 -18.95
C LEU A 6 24.37 -7.25 -19.59
N VAL A 7 23.24 -7.05 -20.23
CA VAL A 7 22.83 -5.74 -20.77
C VAL A 7 21.61 -5.30 -20.00
N THR A 8 21.66 -4.09 -19.46
CA THR A 8 20.53 -3.43 -18.82
C THR A 8 20.10 -2.24 -19.67
N PHE A 9 18.80 -2.04 -19.79
CA PHE A 9 18.23 -0.89 -20.45
C PHE A 9 17.32 -0.15 -19.46
N HIS A 10 17.59 1.13 -19.23
CA HIS A 10 16.81 1.99 -18.33
C HIS A 10 16.78 3.43 -18.85
N ARG A 11 15.66 4.13 -18.62
CA ARG A 11 15.47 5.52 -19.11
C ARG A 11 16.22 6.55 -18.28
N GLN A 12 16.46 6.25 -17.01
CA GLN A 12 17.12 7.12 -16.05
C GLN A 12 18.17 6.33 -15.27
N PRO A 13 19.23 6.98 -14.76
CA PRO A 13 20.19 6.33 -13.87
C PRO A 13 19.48 5.78 -12.63
N LEU A 14 19.67 4.49 -12.37
CA LEU A 14 19.12 3.81 -11.22
C LEU A 14 20.21 3.62 -10.17
N ARG A 15 19.99 4.13 -8.95
CA ARG A 15 20.95 4.00 -7.82
C ARG A 15 21.37 2.55 -7.56
N PRO A 16 20.47 1.54 -7.55
CA PRO A 16 20.86 0.15 -7.39
C PRO A 16 21.87 -0.33 -8.44
N ILE A 17 21.70 0.06 -9.71
CA ILE A 17 22.62 -0.31 -10.80
C ILE A 17 23.99 0.29 -10.56
N GLN A 18 24.05 1.58 -10.18
CA GLN A 18 25.31 2.26 -9.86
C GLN A 18 26.01 1.59 -8.67
N ALA A 19 25.28 1.28 -7.61
CA ALA A 19 25.82 0.59 -6.43
C ALA A 19 26.42 -0.79 -6.77
N VAL A 20 25.75 -1.55 -7.65
CA VAL A 20 26.29 -2.83 -8.13
C VAL A 20 27.59 -2.61 -8.92
N LEU A 21 27.58 -1.68 -9.86
CA LEU A 21 28.76 -1.39 -10.68
C LEU A 21 29.95 -0.93 -9.83
N GLU A 22 29.73 -0.05 -8.85
CA GLU A 22 30.78 0.38 -7.92
C GLU A 22 31.31 -0.77 -7.06
N ARG A 23 30.43 -1.65 -6.56
CA ARG A 23 30.82 -2.83 -5.76
C ARG A 23 31.75 -3.76 -6.53
N TYR A 24 31.47 -3.97 -7.81
CA TYR A 24 32.25 -4.87 -8.65
C TYR A 24 33.45 -4.22 -9.34
N ALA A 25 33.48 -2.89 -9.49
CA ALA A 25 34.60 -2.15 -10.06
C ALA A 25 35.76 -1.92 -9.07
N ARG A 26 35.55 -2.10 -7.76
CA ARG A 26 36.57 -1.86 -6.75
C ARG A 26 37.72 -2.88 -6.83
N PRO A 27 39.01 -2.45 -6.78
CA PRO A 27 40.13 -3.37 -6.67
C PRO A 27 39.96 -4.25 -5.41
N GLY A 28 39.99 -5.56 -5.57
CA GLY A 28 39.72 -6.50 -4.46
C GLY A 28 38.22 -6.78 -4.22
N GLY A 29 37.33 -6.26 -5.05
CA GLY A 29 35.91 -6.52 -4.99
C GLY A 29 35.52 -7.98 -5.22
N VAL A 30 34.26 -8.32 -4.96
CA VAL A 30 33.72 -9.67 -5.12
C VAL A 30 33.90 -10.12 -6.56
N GLN A 31 34.65 -11.21 -6.79
CA GLN A 31 34.82 -11.76 -8.13
C GLN A 31 33.46 -12.19 -8.70
N VAL A 32 33.11 -11.64 -9.86
CA VAL A 32 31.93 -12.05 -10.61
C VAL A 32 32.10 -13.48 -11.10
N ARG A 33 31.42 -14.43 -10.43
CA ARG A 33 31.47 -15.83 -10.79
C ARG A 33 30.45 -16.20 -11.91
N GLY A 34 30.16 -15.27 -12.79
CA GLY A 34 29.26 -15.45 -13.93
C GLY A 34 28.16 -14.37 -14.03
N PRO A 35 27.62 -14.17 -15.23
CA PRO A 35 26.63 -13.12 -15.50
C PRO A 35 25.29 -13.36 -14.79
N ASP A 36 24.93 -14.60 -14.50
CA ASP A 36 23.74 -14.97 -13.74
C ASP A 36 23.80 -14.51 -12.27
N ARG A 37 24.99 -14.61 -11.63
CA ARG A 37 25.19 -14.10 -10.28
C ARG A 37 25.18 -12.57 -10.24
N PHE A 38 25.73 -11.94 -11.26
CA PHE A 38 25.66 -10.49 -11.38
C PHE A 38 24.23 -10.01 -11.60
N ALA A 39 23.45 -10.70 -12.45
CA ALA A 39 22.04 -10.43 -12.66
C ALA A 39 21.24 -10.57 -11.37
N HIS A 40 21.47 -11.63 -10.59
CA HIS A 40 20.87 -11.82 -9.28
C HIS A 40 21.17 -10.62 -8.34
N SER A 41 22.45 -10.25 -8.17
CA SER A 41 22.83 -9.14 -7.31
C SER A 41 22.18 -7.80 -7.72
N LEU A 42 21.96 -7.62 -9.01
CA LEU A 42 21.26 -6.44 -9.52
C LEU A 42 19.77 -6.47 -9.18
N LEU A 43 19.12 -7.62 -9.41
CA LEU A 43 17.69 -7.80 -9.09
C LEU A 43 17.43 -7.70 -7.59
N ASP A 44 18.30 -8.25 -6.78
CA ASP A 44 18.26 -8.19 -5.32
C ASP A 44 18.24 -6.74 -4.82
N LEU A 45 19.19 -5.91 -5.25
CA LEU A 45 19.23 -4.50 -4.91
C LEU A 45 18.05 -3.69 -5.48
N LEU A 46 17.49 -4.12 -6.61
CA LEU A 46 16.26 -3.49 -7.14
C LEU A 46 15.04 -3.83 -6.27
N ILE A 47 14.98 -5.05 -5.73
CA ILE A 47 13.91 -5.47 -4.81
C ILE A 47 14.08 -4.79 -3.45
N GLU A 48 15.29 -4.74 -2.90
CA GLU A 48 15.58 -3.99 -1.67
C GLU A 48 15.16 -2.51 -1.78
N ALA A 49 15.26 -1.91 -2.97
CA ALA A 49 14.86 -0.53 -3.19
C ALA A 49 13.35 -0.27 -3.02
N TYR A 50 12.51 -1.30 -2.92
CA TYR A 50 11.09 -1.15 -2.54
C TYR A 50 10.90 -0.88 -1.05
N GLN A 51 11.84 -1.28 -0.19
CA GLN A 51 11.69 -1.16 1.27
C GLN A 51 11.38 0.26 1.74
N PRO A 52 12.10 1.32 1.32
CA PRO A 52 11.78 2.69 1.74
C PRO A 52 10.38 3.15 1.29
N ALA A 53 9.92 2.68 0.12
CA ALA A 53 8.58 2.98 -0.37
C ALA A 53 7.52 2.26 0.48
N MET A 54 7.74 0.99 0.81
CA MET A 54 6.86 0.22 1.71
C MET A 54 6.75 0.88 3.08
N ASP A 55 7.89 1.30 3.68
CA ASP A 55 7.91 1.98 4.97
C ASP A 55 7.16 3.32 4.93
N SER A 56 7.25 4.04 3.82
CA SER A 56 6.52 5.29 3.63
C SER A 56 5.00 5.07 3.55
N LEU A 57 4.58 4.04 2.79
CA LEU A 57 3.17 3.67 2.66
C LEU A 57 2.59 3.19 4.01
N HIS A 58 3.38 2.44 4.76
CA HIS A 58 2.97 1.97 6.08
C HIS A 58 2.77 3.12 7.08
N ARG A 59 3.72 4.05 7.15
CA ARG A 59 3.58 5.26 8.00
C ARG A 59 2.34 6.09 7.64
N GLU A 60 2.02 6.21 6.35
CA GLU A 60 0.82 6.93 5.93
C GLU A 60 -0.46 6.18 6.33
N LEU A 61 -0.45 4.84 6.28
CA LEU A 61 -1.55 4.01 6.77
C LEU A 61 -1.75 4.23 8.28
N GLU A 62 -0.69 4.15 9.09
CA GLU A 62 -0.74 4.40 10.53
C GLU A 62 -1.26 5.81 10.85
N ALA A 63 -0.80 6.82 10.10
CA ALA A 63 -1.27 8.20 10.29
C ALA A 63 -2.76 8.39 9.95
N ILE A 64 -3.30 7.63 8.98
CA ILE A 64 -4.74 7.63 8.67
C ILE A 64 -5.51 6.92 9.80
N GLU A 65 -5.02 5.79 10.30
CA GLU A 65 -5.64 5.05 11.41
C GLU A 65 -5.67 5.88 12.69
N GLU A 66 -4.59 6.59 12.99
CA GLU A 66 -4.54 7.53 14.10
C GLU A 66 -5.55 8.68 13.91
N GLY A 67 -5.69 9.18 12.67
CA GLY A 67 -6.69 10.17 12.33
C GLY A 67 -8.12 9.68 12.54
N VAL A 68 -8.40 8.43 12.21
CA VAL A 68 -9.70 7.76 12.49
C VAL A 68 -9.97 7.70 13.99
N LEU A 69 -8.97 7.34 14.79
CA LEU A 69 -9.11 7.26 16.25
C LEU A 69 -9.29 8.62 16.91
N LYS A 70 -8.70 9.68 16.36
CA LYS A 70 -8.80 11.07 16.85
C LYS A 70 -10.01 11.84 16.27
N ASP A 71 -10.92 11.15 15.58
CA ASP A 71 -12.11 11.74 14.96
C ASP A 71 -11.82 12.92 14.02
N MET A 72 -10.75 12.81 13.22
CA MET A 72 -10.46 13.80 12.18
C MET A 72 -11.64 13.94 11.21
N ALA A 73 -11.86 15.15 10.70
CA ALA A 73 -12.96 15.40 9.78
C ALA A 73 -12.87 14.55 8.50
N ALA A 74 -13.99 14.00 8.04
CA ALA A 74 -14.06 13.16 6.84
C ALA A 74 -13.46 13.85 5.59
N LYS A 75 -13.61 15.16 5.47
CA LYS A 75 -13.04 15.96 4.37
C LYS A 75 -11.52 15.89 4.30
N ASP A 76 -10.84 15.66 5.42
CA ASP A 76 -9.39 15.60 5.52
C ASP A 76 -8.89 14.17 5.37
N LEU A 77 -9.65 13.17 5.86
CA LEU A 77 -9.29 11.74 5.78
C LEU A 77 -9.57 11.15 4.39
N PHE A 78 -10.70 11.46 3.78
CA PHE A 78 -11.12 10.82 2.53
C PHE A 78 -10.11 10.97 1.38
N PRO A 79 -9.55 12.16 1.09
CA PRO A 79 -8.55 12.31 0.04
C PRO A 79 -7.29 11.48 0.30
N ARG A 80 -6.85 11.39 1.56
CA ARG A 80 -5.67 10.61 1.97
C ARG A 80 -5.90 9.12 1.77
N VAL A 81 -7.07 8.59 2.18
CA VAL A 81 -7.47 7.20 1.97
C VAL A 81 -7.47 6.85 0.48
N VAL A 82 -8.04 7.70 -0.37
CA VAL A 82 -8.07 7.48 -1.82
C VAL A 82 -6.68 7.52 -2.42
N ALA A 83 -5.83 8.46 -2.00
CA ALA A 83 -4.45 8.58 -2.47
C ALA A 83 -3.63 7.35 -2.08
N LEU A 84 -3.68 6.94 -0.82
CA LEU A 84 -2.93 5.78 -0.32
C LEU A 84 -3.39 4.47 -1.00
N ARG A 85 -4.70 4.30 -1.20
CA ARG A 85 -5.24 3.15 -1.94
C ARG A 85 -4.70 3.09 -3.38
N LYS A 86 -4.60 4.24 -4.06
CA LYS A 86 -3.99 4.31 -5.41
C LYS A 86 -2.52 3.91 -5.38
N GLN A 87 -1.77 4.33 -4.37
CA GLN A 87 -0.36 3.99 -4.22
C GLN A 87 -0.16 2.48 -3.99
N PHE A 88 -0.96 1.83 -3.13
CA PHE A 88 -0.93 0.37 -2.98
C PHE A 88 -1.26 -0.35 -4.29
N SER A 89 -2.25 0.14 -5.03
CA SER A 89 -2.63 -0.43 -6.33
C SER A 89 -1.51 -0.29 -7.36
N ALA A 90 -0.86 0.88 -7.43
CA ALA A 90 0.27 1.13 -8.32
C ALA A 90 1.46 0.24 -7.98
N LEU A 91 1.79 0.09 -6.70
CA LEU A 91 2.86 -0.81 -6.25
C LEU A 91 2.61 -2.25 -6.71
N ARG A 92 1.40 -2.77 -6.49
CA ARG A 92 1.02 -4.12 -6.93
C ARG A 92 1.10 -4.29 -8.45
N GLN A 93 0.68 -3.29 -9.23
CA GLN A 93 0.79 -3.32 -10.69
C GLN A 93 2.23 -3.37 -11.19
N ILE A 94 3.18 -2.80 -10.43
CA ILE A 94 4.60 -2.82 -10.75
C ILE A 94 5.25 -4.14 -10.31
N VAL A 95 4.93 -4.64 -9.12
CA VAL A 95 5.56 -5.83 -8.52
C VAL A 95 5.09 -7.12 -9.18
N ARG A 96 3.81 -7.22 -9.53
CA ARG A 96 3.22 -8.45 -10.09
C ARG A 96 3.94 -8.98 -11.35
N PRO A 97 4.18 -8.19 -12.41
CA PRO A 97 4.90 -8.68 -13.58
C PRO A 97 6.36 -9.02 -13.26
N GLN A 98 7.01 -8.33 -12.31
CA GLN A 98 8.36 -8.66 -11.88
C GLN A 98 8.42 -10.03 -11.18
N ARG A 99 7.42 -10.33 -10.34
CA ARG A 99 7.26 -11.65 -9.72
C ARG A 99 7.10 -12.75 -10.78
N GLU A 100 6.30 -12.53 -11.81
CA GLU A 100 6.12 -13.50 -12.90
C GLU A 100 7.45 -13.77 -13.63
N ILE A 101 8.23 -12.72 -13.87
CA ILE A 101 9.58 -12.86 -14.46
C ILE A 101 10.51 -13.61 -13.51
N ALA A 102 10.56 -13.25 -12.22
CA ALA A 102 11.41 -13.92 -11.24
C ALA A 102 11.07 -15.42 -11.11
N ASN A 103 9.78 -15.77 -11.07
CA ASN A 103 9.33 -17.16 -11.08
C ASN A 103 9.77 -17.90 -12.34
N SER A 104 9.64 -17.29 -13.52
CA SER A 104 10.08 -17.88 -14.78
C SER A 104 11.60 -18.14 -14.80
N LEU A 105 12.38 -17.22 -14.23
CA LEU A 105 13.83 -17.42 -14.07
C LEU A 105 14.16 -18.54 -13.06
N ALA A 106 13.40 -18.63 -11.98
CA ALA A 106 13.55 -19.64 -10.93
C ALA A 106 13.14 -21.07 -11.37
N GLU A 107 12.36 -21.19 -12.44
CA GLU A 107 12.05 -22.51 -13.04
C GLU A 107 13.25 -23.21 -13.65
N GLY A 108 14.37 -22.52 -13.85
CA GLY A 108 15.62 -23.10 -14.33
C GLY A 108 15.58 -23.59 -15.79
N LYS A 109 14.54 -23.24 -16.55
CA LYS A 109 14.37 -23.67 -17.95
C LYS A 109 15.37 -23.03 -18.90
N THR A 110 16.05 -21.97 -18.47
CA THR A 110 16.97 -21.19 -19.32
C THR A 110 18.40 -21.70 -19.16
N LYS A 111 19.05 -22.11 -20.25
CA LYS A 111 20.45 -22.54 -20.27
C LYS A 111 21.47 -21.46 -19.86
N LEU A 112 21.04 -20.21 -19.74
CA LEU A 112 21.86 -19.07 -19.32
C LEU A 112 21.97 -18.94 -17.80
N ILE A 113 21.14 -19.66 -17.05
CA ILE A 113 21.11 -19.67 -15.59
C ILE A 113 21.61 -21.02 -15.11
N ARG A 114 22.67 -21.00 -14.32
CA ARG A 114 23.22 -22.22 -13.73
C ARG A 114 22.28 -22.74 -12.65
N SER A 115 22.18 -24.07 -12.51
CA SER A 115 21.32 -24.73 -11.51
C SER A 115 21.60 -24.25 -10.08
N VAL A 116 22.85 -23.90 -9.77
CA VAL A 116 23.24 -23.34 -8.46
C VAL A 116 22.60 -21.98 -8.16
N MET A 117 22.13 -21.24 -9.18
CA MET A 117 21.49 -19.95 -9.00
C MET A 117 19.96 -20.04 -8.85
N VAL A 118 19.35 -21.18 -9.16
CA VAL A 118 17.90 -21.38 -9.08
C VAL A 118 17.34 -21.11 -7.68
N PRO A 119 17.94 -21.59 -6.56
CA PRO A 119 17.46 -21.25 -5.23
C PRO A 119 17.45 -19.74 -4.96
N TYR A 120 18.51 -19.03 -5.31
CA TYR A 120 18.62 -17.58 -5.11
C TYR A 120 17.58 -16.79 -5.91
N LEU A 121 17.26 -17.23 -7.13
CA LEU A 121 16.21 -16.61 -7.94
C LEU A 121 14.81 -16.90 -7.37
N ARG A 122 14.65 -18.04 -6.70
CA ARG A 122 13.41 -18.36 -5.98
C ARG A 122 13.23 -17.44 -4.78
N ASP A 123 14.29 -17.18 -4.01
CA ASP A 123 14.27 -16.24 -2.89
C ASP A 123 13.82 -14.85 -3.37
N LEU A 124 14.33 -14.37 -4.51
CA LEU A 124 13.87 -13.10 -5.10
C LEU A 124 12.38 -13.11 -5.47
N ALA A 125 11.89 -14.21 -5.99
CA ALA A 125 10.47 -14.37 -6.31
C ALA A 125 9.60 -14.35 -5.04
N GLU A 126 10.06 -14.98 -3.96
CA GLU A 126 9.41 -14.99 -2.65
C GLU A 126 9.39 -13.58 -2.01
N ASP A 127 10.46 -12.82 -2.16
CA ASP A 127 10.52 -11.42 -1.70
C ASP A 127 9.48 -10.56 -2.43
N LEU A 128 9.31 -10.72 -3.74
CA LEU A 128 8.29 -10.02 -4.50
C LEU A 128 6.86 -10.46 -4.10
N VAL A 129 6.65 -11.75 -3.80
CA VAL A 129 5.38 -12.24 -3.23
C VAL A 129 5.10 -11.57 -1.89
N ARG A 130 6.11 -11.46 -1.03
CA ARG A 130 5.98 -10.81 0.28
C ARG A 130 5.57 -9.35 0.14
N ILE A 131 6.21 -8.58 -0.74
CA ILE A 131 5.85 -7.17 -1.02
C ILE A 131 4.41 -7.06 -1.54
N GLU A 132 4.02 -7.90 -2.51
CA GLU A 132 2.66 -7.88 -3.08
C GLU A 132 1.59 -8.23 -2.02
N THR A 133 1.85 -9.24 -1.20
CA THR A 133 0.95 -9.70 -0.15
C THR A 133 0.80 -8.64 0.94
N GLN A 134 1.91 -8.04 1.37
CA GLN A 134 1.91 -6.99 2.37
C GLN A 134 1.16 -5.74 1.89
N ALA A 135 1.39 -5.31 0.65
CA ALA A 135 0.66 -4.19 0.05
C ALA A 135 -0.85 -4.47 -0.06
N SER A 136 -1.22 -5.72 -0.32
CA SER A 136 -2.63 -6.14 -0.36
C SER A 136 -3.27 -6.10 1.03
N ALA A 137 -2.59 -6.65 2.04
CA ALA A 137 -3.05 -6.64 3.42
C ALA A 137 -3.25 -5.21 3.94
N TRP A 138 -2.30 -4.32 3.69
CA TRP A 138 -2.42 -2.91 4.08
C TRP A 138 -3.55 -2.18 3.34
N ALA A 139 -3.78 -2.50 2.06
CA ALA A 139 -4.90 -1.93 1.32
C ALA A 139 -6.26 -2.38 1.90
N GLU A 140 -6.37 -3.62 2.36
CA GLU A 140 -7.56 -4.13 3.06
C GLU A 140 -7.73 -3.48 4.44
N GLN A 141 -6.66 -3.39 5.22
CA GLN A 141 -6.62 -2.72 6.52
C GLN A 141 -7.10 -1.27 6.40
N LEU A 142 -6.59 -0.52 5.42
CA LEU A 142 -7.02 0.85 5.12
C LEU A 142 -8.54 0.95 4.91
N ILE A 143 -9.11 0.05 4.11
CA ILE A 143 -10.55 0.04 3.82
C ILE A 143 -11.35 -0.30 5.09
N LEU A 144 -10.89 -1.26 5.88
CA LEU A 144 -11.56 -1.64 7.13
C LEU A 144 -11.55 -0.49 8.13
N SER A 145 -10.40 0.16 8.35
CA SER A 145 -10.25 1.31 9.24
C SER A 145 -11.18 2.46 8.82
N PHE A 146 -11.27 2.73 7.51
CA PHE A 146 -12.17 3.77 7.00
C PHE A 146 -13.65 3.39 7.12
N ARG A 147 -14.02 2.11 6.99
CA ARG A 147 -15.40 1.65 7.26
C ARG A 147 -15.79 1.83 8.72
N VAL A 148 -14.90 1.53 9.65
CA VAL A 148 -15.13 1.77 11.09
C VAL A 148 -15.41 3.25 11.34
N TYR A 149 -14.61 4.15 10.74
CA TYR A 149 -14.83 5.58 10.82
C TYR A 149 -16.22 5.99 10.31
N LEU A 150 -16.62 5.54 9.11
CA LEU A 150 -17.92 5.86 8.53
C LEU A 150 -19.09 5.34 9.39
N ASN A 151 -18.96 4.14 9.93
CA ASN A 151 -19.98 3.57 10.81
C ASN A 151 -20.12 4.37 12.10
N LYS A 152 -19.01 4.77 12.72
CA LYS A 152 -19.01 5.64 13.92
C LYS A 152 -19.68 6.97 13.63
N SER A 153 -19.28 7.66 12.58
CA SER A 153 -19.85 8.95 12.17
C SER A 153 -21.35 8.86 11.87
N SER A 154 -21.80 7.78 11.22
CA SER A 154 -23.21 7.52 10.96
C SER A 154 -23.99 7.27 12.25
N HIS A 155 -23.39 6.55 13.21
CA HIS A 155 -24.03 6.30 14.50
C HIS A 155 -24.22 7.59 15.30
N GLU A 156 -23.21 8.43 15.37
CA GLU A 156 -23.27 9.75 16.04
C GLU A 156 -24.33 10.67 15.41
N ALA A 157 -24.41 10.71 14.07
CA ALA A 157 -25.44 11.45 13.37
C ALA A 157 -26.86 10.94 13.69
N ASN A 158 -27.06 9.63 13.73
CA ASN A 158 -28.34 9.01 14.08
C ASN A 158 -28.72 9.28 15.53
N GLU A 159 -27.78 9.31 16.46
CA GLU A 159 -28.01 9.63 17.85
C GLU A 159 -28.47 11.12 17.99
N GLY A 160 -27.86 12.04 17.29
CA GLY A 160 -28.28 13.44 17.21
C GLY A 160 -29.71 13.57 16.68
N ILE A 161 -30.08 12.87 15.62
CA ILE A 161 -31.42 12.84 15.05
C ILE A 161 -32.44 12.29 16.09
N ARG A 162 -32.07 11.22 16.79
CA ARG A 162 -32.90 10.60 17.82
C ARG A 162 -33.22 11.56 18.97
N VAL A 163 -32.24 12.29 19.46
CA VAL A 163 -32.43 13.33 20.49
C VAL A 163 -33.34 14.44 19.99
N LEU A 164 -33.10 14.96 18.77
CA LEU A 164 -33.91 15.98 18.15
C LEU A 164 -35.37 15.54 17.98
N THR A 165 -35.58 14.30 17.51
CA THR A 165 -36.92 13.69 17.36
C THR A 165 -37.61 13.57 18.71
N GLY A 166 -36.89 13.19 19.77
CA GLY A 166 -37.43 13.13 21.13
C GLY A 166 -37.91 14.50 21.64
N ILE A 167 -37.13 15.56 21.47
CA ILE A 167 -37.47 16.92 21.83
C ILE A 167 -38.71 17.37 21.03
N THR A 168 -38.72 17.14 19.73
CA THR A 168 -39.83 17.52 18.85
C THR A 168 -41.13 16.80 19.25
N ALA A 169 -41.05 15.50 19.55
CA ALA A 169 -42.21 14.71 19.99
C ALA A 169 -42.81 15.21 21.30
N LEU A 170 -42.00 15.77 22.21
CA LEU A 170 -42.49 16.40 23.45
C LEU A 170 -43.02 17.79 23.22
N THR A 171 -42.42 18.56 22.31
CA THR A 171 -42.78 19.99 22.09
C THR A 171 -44.07 20.15 21.28
N ILE A 172 -44.30 19.28 20.26
CA ILE A 172 -45.49 19.41 19.40
C ILE A 172 -46.82 19.34 20.17
N PRO A 173 -47.07 18.38 21.08
CA PRO A 173 -48.32 18.36 21.85
C PRO A 173 -48.52 19.60 22.71
N VAL A 174 -47.45 20.12 23.34
CA VAL A 174 -47.48 21.31 24.14
C VAL A 174 -47.86 22.51 23.31
N LEU A 175 -47.27 22.69 22.13
CA LEU A 175 -47.57 23.74 21.19
C LEU A 175 -49.03 23.68 20.69
N LEU A 176 -49.53 22.47 20.39
CA LEU A 176 -50.93 22.28 19.98
C LEU A 176 -51.91 22.69 21.07
N ILE A 177 -51.68 22.27 22.32
CA ILE A 177 -52.50 22.64 23.46
C ILE A 177 -52.43 24.15 23.68
N SER A 178 -51.24 24.75 23.70
CA SER A 178 -51.06 26.18 23.89
C SER A 178 -51.74 27.00 22.79
N GLY A 179 -51.61 26.53 21.51
CA GLY A 179 -52.26 27.17 20.37
C GLY A 179 -53.79 27.10 20.45
N TRP A 180 -54.34 25.96 20.90
CA TRP A 180 -55.78 25.80 21.08
C TRP A 180 -56.35 26.73 22.15
N PHE A 181 -55.69 26.81 23.30
CA PHE A 181 -56.09 27.71 24.39
C PHE A 181 -55.78 29.21 24.12
N GLY A 182 -54.84 29.48 23.20
CA GLY A 182 -54.51 30.85 22.78
C GLY A 182 -55.46 31.44 21.71
N MET A 183 -56.32 30.61 21.11
CA MET A 183 -57.37 31.13 20.21
C MET A 183 -58.48 31.75 21.00
N ASN A 184 -58.66 33.10 20.90
CA ASN A 184 -59.86 33.80 21.37
C ASN A 184 -61.02 33.32 20.54
N PHE A 185 -61.91 32.53 21.13
CA PHE A 185 -63.22 32.29 20.59
C PHE A 185 -64.12 33.49 21.04
N GLU A 186 -64.47 34.35 20.09
CA GLU A 186 -65.62 35.24 20.26
C GLU A 186 -66.93 34.52 20.04
#